data_fb6030b526558a461fd3f16d99f39e26
#
_entry.id   fb6030b526558a461fd3f16d99f39e26
#
_cell.length_a   1.000
_cell.length_b   1.000
_cell.length_c   1.000
_cell.angle_alpha   90.00
_cell.angle_beta   90.00
_cell.angle_gamma   90.00
#
_symmetry.space_group_name_H-M   'P 1'
#
loop_
_entity.id
_entity.type
_entity.pdbx_description
1 polymer ?
#
loop_
_entity_poly.entity_id
_entity_poly.type
_entity_poly.pdbx_seq_one_letter_code
_entity_poly.pdbx_strand_id
1 'polypeptide(L)'
;MEAPVFAAIDLGSHTTRLLVAACQKHLELRPLCLERRVTRLAQGFDPHAGLTHEAMRRSLAAVKEYAELIGRFEAGSVTCGATGVVRKAGNGLEFLRMIEEETGIRGTTLSEAAEATLSVKGILSGLTNKDAKVLAFDLGGSSTEFTVVAPPQPAPLWTTSVFVGATTVTEAYLRADPPAPSDLEAATRHVRLALQPTWMALADLLRRIDLEPTDLELVGTAGTVTTLAAMYLRMAVYQPYRINGQVLSGSWIGDVIEQLAAQSLSERCSWLGLEKGREDIILAGALIVNEILAGLNRTDLVVTDAGLLEGLLLDRAETAMGLPRQLISQFSWVWPAAA
;
A
#
# COMPACT_ATOMS: atom_id res chain seq x y z
N MET A 1 -1.83 33.85 -9.77
CA MET A 1 -2.74 32.69 -9.82
C MET A 1 -2.39 31.85 -8.62
N GLU A 2 -3.37 31.48 -7.84
CA GLU A 2 -3.19 30.55 -6.74
C GLU A 2 -2.72 29.19 -7.26
N ALA A 3 -1.94 28.49 -6.47
CA ALA A 3 -1.43 27.17 -6.83
C ALA A 3 -2.60 26.18 -6.94
N PRO A 4 -2.74 25.42 -8.05
CA PRO A 4 -3.82 24.45 -8.17
C PRO A 4 -3.72 23.37 -7.09
N VAL A 5 -4.85 23.05 -6.46
CA VAL A 5 -4.94 22.04 -5.41
C VAL A 5 -5.70 20.83 -5.93
N PHE A 6 -5.14 19.66 -5.67
CA PHE A 6 -5.66 18.35 -6.09
C PHE A 6 -5.98 17.50 -4.87
N ALA A 7 -7.00 16.66 -5.00
CA ALA A 7 -7.34 15.67 -3.97
C ALA A 7 -7.56 14.29 -4.57
N ALA A 8 -7.13 13.27 -3.86
CA ALA A 8 -7.39 11.88 -4.18
C ALA A 8 -7.95 11.16 -2.96
N ILE A 9 -8.95 10.31 -3.19
CA ILE A 9 -9.51 9.38 -2.21
C ILE A 9 -9.32 7.97 -2.73
N ASP A 10 -8.80 7.10 -1.86
CA ASP A 10 -8.69 5.65 -2.08
C ASP A 10 -9.70 4.94 -1.16
N LEU A 11 -10.69 4.30 -1.77
CA LEU A 11 -11.70 3.47 -1.09
C LEU A 11 -11.25 2.02 -1.06
N GLY A 12 -10.36 1.71 -0.13
CA GLY A 12 -9.83 0.37 0.06
C GLY A 12 -10.76 -0.54 0.88
N SER A 13 -10.46 -1.83 0.87
CA SER A 13 -11.24 -2.87 1.60
C SER A 13 -11.19 -2.71 3.13
N HIS A 14 -10.07 -2.24 3.67
CA HIS A 14 -9.86 -2.07 5.11
C HIS A 14 -9.82 -0.60 5.53
N THR A 15 -9.18 0.23 4.74
CA THR A 15 -8.97 1.65 5.02
C THR A 15 -9.48 2.52 3.88
N THR A 16 -9.98 3.69 4.23
CA THR A 16 -10.26 4.79 3.31
C THR A 16 -9.22 5.88 3.56
N ARG A 17 -8.56 6.36 2.50
CA ARG A 17 -7.45 7.32 2.58
C ARG A 17 -7.78 8.58 1.79
N LEU A 18 -7.27 9.73 2.24
CA LEU A 18 -7.33 11.03 1.55
C LEU A 18 -5.93 11.61 1.44
N LEU A 19 -5.59 12.12 0.28
CA LEU A 19 -4.42 12.98 0.05
C LEU A 19 -4.88 14.26 -0.64
N VAL A 20 -4.51 15.42 -0.07
CA VAL A 20 -4.67 16.74 -0.68
C VAL A 20 -3.28 17.33 -0.88
N ALA A 21 -2.98 17.82 -2.08
CA ALA A 21 -1.71 18.45 -2.38
C ALA A 21 -1.87 19.67 -3.29
N ALA A 22 -1.06 20.71 -3.02
CA ALA A 22 -0.96 21.89 -3.87
C ALA A 22 0.21 21.73 -4.85
N CYS A 23 -0.02 22.06 -6.12
CA CYS A 23 1.03 22.09 -7.13
C CYS A 23 1.72 23.45 -7.10
N GLN A 24 2.98 23.45 -6.74
CA GLN A 24 3.83 24.64 -6.75
C GLN A 24 4.52 24.82 -8.11
N LYS A 25 5.45 25.77 -8.20
CA LYS A 25 6.29 25.97 -9.40
C LYS A 25 7.09 24.68 -9.70
N HIS A 26 7.44 24.50 -10.96
CA HIS A 26 8.25 23.35 -11.43
C HIS A 26 7.62 21.97 -11.20
N LEU A 27 6.26 21.88 -11.18
CA LEU A 27 5.51 20.62 -10.95
C LEU A 27 5.83 19.97 -9.60
N GLU A 28 6.12 20.75 -8.59
CA GLU A 28 6.29 20.29 -7.21
C GLU A 28 4.95 20.16 -6.51
N LEU A 29 4.64 18.96 -6.02
CA LEU A 29 3.46 18.68 -5.21
C LEU A 29 3.81 18.73 -3.73
N ARG A 30 3.21 19.69 -3.03
CA ARG A 30 3.31 19.81 -1.58
C ARG A 30 2.07 19.22 -0.92
N PRO A 31 2.17 18.13 -0.17
CA PRO A 31 1.07 17.61 0.60
C PRO A 31 0.56 18.64 1.62
N LEU A 32 -0.75 18.86 1.63
CA LEU A 32 -1.46 19.74 2.56
C LEU A 32 -2.18 18.95 3.64
N CYS A 33 -2.71 17.77 3.26
CA CYS A 33 -3.47 16.90 4.15
C CYS A 33 -3.27 15.45 3.71
N LEU A 34 -3.01 14.57 4.68
CA LEU A 34 -3.00 13.13 4.49
C LEU A 34 -3.79 12.51 5.65
N GLU A 35 -4.90 11.86 5.33
CA GLU A 35 -5.80 11.26 6.29
C GLU A 35 -6.03 9.78 6.00
N ARG A 36 -6.25 9.02 7.06
CA ARG A 36 -6.57 7.60 6.99
C ARG A 36 -7.65 7.25 8.00
N ARG A 37 -8.65 6.49 7.57
CA ARG A 37 -9.71 5.96 8.45
C ARG A 37 -9.83 4.46 8.22
N VAL A 38 -9.82 3.69 9.30
CA VAL A 38 -10.09 2.25 9.27
C VAL A 38 -11.60 2.07 9.15
N THR A 39 -12.09 1.85 7.94
CA THR A 39 -13.53 1.73 7.66
C THR A 39 -14.00 0.29 7.56
N ARG A 40 -13.09 -0.66 7.34
CA ARG A 40 -13.36 -2.10 7.18
C ARG A 40 -14.53 -2.35 6.22
N LEU A 41 -14.46 -1.74 5.03
CA LEU A 41 -15.50 -1.82 4.01
C LEU A 41 -15.78 -3.28 3.58
N ALA A 42 -14.76 -4.15 3.60
CA ALA A 42 -14.91 -5.57 3.33
C ALA A 42 -15.49 -6.39 4.50
N GLN A 43 -15.75 -5.79 5.66
CA GLN A 43 -16.29 -6.54 6.80
C GLN A 43 -17.69 -7.07 6.51
N GLY A 44 -17.83 -8.41 6.57
CA GLY A 44 -19.11 -9.07 6.27
C GLY A 44 -19.47 -9.06 4.77
N PHE A 45 -18.51 -8.76 3.90
CA PHE A 45 -18.69 -8.88 2.45
C PHE A 45 -19.00 -10.32 2.07
N ASP A 46 -20.02 -10.49 1.24
CA ASP A 46 -20.37 -11.75 0.62
C ASP A 46 -20.48 -11.52 -0.90
N PRO A 47 -19.93 -12.41 -1.75
CA PRO A 47 -19.99 -12.24 -3.21
C PRO A 47 -21.42 -12.13 -3.78
N HIS A 48 -22.42 -12.70 -3.12
CA HIS A 48 -23.83 -12.66 -3.55
C HIS A 48 -24.61 -11.52 -2.91
N ALA A 49 -24.42 -11.29 -1.61
CA ALA A 49 -25.12 -10.22 -0.86
C ALA A 49 -24.46 -8.84 -1.02
N GLY A 50 -23.18 -8.79 -1.39
CA GLY A 50 -22.43 -7.54 -1.56
C GLY A 50 -21.86 -6.97 -0.27
N LEU A 51 -21.71 -5.64 -0.23
CA LEU A 51 -21.27 -4.87 0.93
C LEU A 51 -22.39 -4.76 1.95
N THR A 52 -22.05 -4.85 3.24
CA THR A 52 -23.04 -4.64 4.31
C THR A 52 -23.41 -3.15 4.45
N HIS A 53 -24.65 -2.84 4.80
CA HIS A 53 -25.09 -1.46 5.04
C HIS A 53 -24.27 -0.75 6.12
N GLU A 54 -23.82 -1.49 7.14
CA GLU A 54 -23.01 -0.94 8.22
C GLU A 54 -21.62 -0.53 7.70
N ALA A 55 -20.96 -1.37 6.91
CA ALA A 55 -19.66 -1.08 6.32
C ALA A 55 -19.72 0.11 5.33
N MET A 56 -20.78 0.15 4.50
CA MET A 56 -21.05 1.30 3.62
C MET A 56 -21.24 2.60 4.40
N ARG A 57 -22.05 2.59 5.50
CA ARG A 57 -22.24 3.79 6.34
C ARG A 57 -20.96 4.28 7.00
N ARG A 58 -20.10 3.36 7.53
CA ARG A 58 -18.82 3.74 8.12
C ARG A 58 -17.89 4.40 7.07
N SER A 59 -17.83 3.84 5.89
CA SER A 59 -17.00 4.38 4.80
C SER A 59 -17.54 5.70 4.27
N LEU A 60 -18.88 5.84 4.14
CA LEU A 60 -19.53 7.09 3.75
C LEU A 60 -19.26 8.21 4.78
N ALA A 61 -19.31 7.89 6.09
CA ALA A 61 -18.98 8.87 7.13
C ALA A 61 -17.56 9.41 6.99
N ALA A 62 -16.59 8.53 6.72
CA ALA A 62 -15.21 8.95 6.45
C ALA A 62 -15.08 9.84 5.19
N VAL A 63 -15.81 9.50 4.12
CA VAL A 63 -15.79 10.32 2.88
C VAL A 63 -16.46 11.68 3.10
N LYS A 64 -17.49 11.78 3.95
CA LYS A 64 -18.07 13.08 4.34
C LYS A 64 -17.07 13.98 5.07
N GLU A 65 -16.33 13.44 6.05
CA GLU A 65 -15.22 14.17 6.70
C GLU A 65 -14.17 14.63 5.66
N TYR A 66 -13.86 13.77 4.69
CA TYR A 66 -12.92 14.11 3.62
C TYR A 66 -13.44 15.18 2.68
N ALA A 67 -14.74 15.17 2.35
CA ALA A 67 -15.36 16.23 1.56
C ALA A 67 -15.23 17.61 2.22
N GLU A 68 -15.41 17.68 3.55
CA GLU A 68 -15.20 18.90 4.32
C GLU A 68 -13.72 19.38 4.26
N LEU A 69 -12.76 18.44 4.40
CA LEU A 69 -11.34 18.76 4.30
C LEU A 69 -10.97 19.23 2.89
N ILE A 70 -11.47 18.57 1.86
CA ILE A 70 -11.29 18.95 0.45
C ILE A 70 -11.81 20.39 0.22
N GLY A 71 -12.99 20.71 0.78
CA GLY A 71 -13.55 22.04 0.71
C GLY A 71 -12.71 23.10 1.44
N ARG A 72 -12.16 22.79 2.62
CA ARG A 72 -11.28 23.70 3.38
C ARG A 72 -9.97 24.02 2.66
N PHE A 73 -9.43 23.06 1.90
CA PHE A 73 -8.23 23.27 1.09
C PHE A 73 -8.52 23.78 -0.31
N GLU A 74 -9.78 24.03 -0.64
CA GLU A 74 -10.24 24.54 -1.94
C GLU A 74 -9.71 23.71 -3.12
N ALA A 75 -9.70 22.37 -2.96
CA ALA A 75 -9.20 21.49 -4.00
C ALA A 75 -10.13 21.52 -5.22
N GLY A 76 -9.67 22.17 -6.29
CA GLY A 76 -10.44 22.35 -7.53
C GLY A 76 -10.54 21.10 -8.40
N SER A 77 -9.81 20.02 -8.06
CA SER A 77 -9.78 18.80 -8.85
C SER A 77 -9.67 17.58 -7.94
N VAL A 78 -10.73 16.78 -7.92
CA VAL A 78 -10.88 15.61 -7.03
C VAL A 78 -10.97 14.31 -7.84
N THR A 79 -10.36 13.24 -7.34
CA THR A 79 -10.56 11.86 -7.83
C THR A 79 -10.86 10.94 -6.65
N CYS A 80 -11.74 9.96 -6.86
CA CYS A 80 -12.05 8.93 -5.86
C CYS A 80 -12.02 7.56 -6.54
N GLY A 81 -11.01 6.75 -6.20
CA GLY A 81 -10.84 5.40 -6.72
C GLY A 81 -11.35 4.36 -5.74
N ALA A 82 -12.15 3.43 -6.22
CA ALA A 82 -12.65 2.28 -5.45
C ALA A 82 -12.06 0.98 -5.99
N THR A 83 -11.58 0.12 -5.10
CA THR A 83 -10.81 -1.06 -5.46
C THR A 83 -11.55 -2.37 -5.18
N GLY A 84 -10.85 -3.46 -5.18
CA GLY A 84 -11.23 -4.86 -5.04
C GLY A 84 -12.62 -5.17 -4.52
N VAL A 85 -12.94 -4.81 -3.26
CA VAL A 85 -14.23 -5.17 -2.66
C VAL A 85 -15.42 -4.46 -3.31
N VAL A 86 -15.27 -3.17 -3.66
CA VAL A 86 -16.33 -2.40 -4.35
C VAL A 86 -16.54 -2.93 -5.76
N ARG A 87 -15.44 -3.28 -6.44
CA ARG A 87 -15.47 -3.86 -7.79
C ARG A 87 -16.21 -5.19 -7.83
N LYS A 88 -16.03 -6.03 -6.79
CA LYS A 88 -16.64 -7.37 -6.69
C LYS A 88 -18.07 -7.36 -6.15
N ALA A 89 -18.48 -6.29 -5.49
CA ALA A 89 -19.79 -6.20 -4.84
C ALA A 89 -20.90 -5.88 -5.83
N GLY A 90 -21.98 -6.67 -5.83
CA GLY A 90 -23.17 -6.41 -6.65
C GLY A 90 -23.81 -5.03 -6.38
N ASN A 91 -23.71 -4.53 -5.14
CA ASN A 91 -24.19 -3.21 -4.71
C ASN A 91 -23.05 -2.13 -4.67
N GLY A 92 -21.88 -2.41 -5.26
CA GLY A 92 -20.76 -1.45 -5.27
C GLY A 92 -21.10 -0.14 -5.99
N LEU A 93 -21.83 -0.18 -7.10
CA LEU A 93 -22.27 1.03 -7.81
C LEU A 93 -23.32 1.82 -7.01
N GLU A 94 -24.18 1.16 -6.26
CA GLU A 94 -25.12 1.82 -5.34
C GLU A 94 -24.35 2.58 -4.26
N PHE A 95 -23.34 1.95 -3.66
CA PHE A 95 -22.47 2.60 -2.68
C PHE A 95 -21.78 3.85 -3.25
N LEU A 96 -21.24 3.80 -4.47
CA LEU A 96 -20.64 4.96 -5.10
C LEU A 96 -21.63 6.09 -5.40
N ARG A 97 -22.88 5.76 -5.76
CA ARG A 97 -23.95 6.78 -5.90
C ARG A 97 -24.30 7.41 -4.57
N MET A 98 -24.41 6.65 -3.49
CA MET A 98 -24.62 7.20 -2.14
C MET A 98 -23.51 8.20 -1.77
N ILE A 99 -22.24 7.92 -2.09
CA ILE A 99 -21.14 8.86 -1.89
C ILE A 99 -21.36 10.13 -2.71
N GLU A 100 -21.67 10.02 -4.00
CA GLU A 100 -21.88 11.15 -4.89
C GLU A 100 -23.06 12.04 -4.44
N GLU A 101 -24.18 11.44 -4.07
CA GLU A 101 -25.38 12.14 -3.58
C GLU A 101 -25.14 12.91 -2.28
N GLU A 102 -24.36 12.33 -1.36
CA GLU A 102 -24.14 12.89 -0.02
C GLU A 102 -22.95 13.86 0.08
N THR A 103 -21.99 13.77 -0.87
CA THR A 103 -20.73 14.53 -0.79
C THR A 103 -20.39 15.31 -2.06
N GLY A 104 -21.09 15.08 -3.16
CA GLY A 104 -20.74 15.61 -4.47
C GLY A 104 -19.48 14.96 -5.10
N ILE A 105 -18.85 13.99 -4.42
CA ILE A 105 -17.64 13.32 -4.90
C ILE A 105 -17.99 12.11 -5.72
N ARG A 106 -17.66 12.13 -7.01
CA ARG A 106 -17.88 11.00 -7.90
C ARG A 106 -16.81 9.94 -7.73
N GLY A 107 -17.20 8.75 -7.22
CA GLY A 107 -16.35 7.58 -7.13
C GLY A 107 -16.32 6.78 -8.45
N THR A 108 -15.17 6.19 -8.75
CA THR A 108 -14.97 5.33 -9.92
C THR A 108 -14.36 4.00 -9.50
N THR A 109 -14.95 2.90 -9.94
CA THR A 109 -14.38 1.57 -9.72
C THR A 109 -13.20 1.37 -10.65
N LEU A 110 -12.03 1.05 -10.10
CA LEU A 110 -10.82 0.78 -10.87
C LEU A 110 -10.82 -0.68 -11.36
N SER A 111 -10.44 -0.91 -12.61
CA SER A 111 -10.07 -2.26 -13.07
C SER A 111 -8.76 -2.70 -12.38
N GLU A 112 -8.50 -4.00 -12.32
CA GLU A 112 -7.26 -4.53 -11.74
C GLU A 112 -6.01 -3.96 -12.43
N ALA A 113 -6.06 -3.84 -13.76
CA ALA A 113 -4.96 -3.24 -14.52
C ALA A 113 -4.76 -1.75 -14.22
N ALA A 114 -5.84 -0.98 -14.09
CA ALA A 114 -5.75 0.44 -13.71
C ALA A 114 -5.23 0.60 -12.28
N GLU A 115 -5.73 -0.20 -11.34
CA GLU A 115 -5.28 -0.23 -9.95
C GLU A 115 -3.78 -0.52 -9.85
N ALA A 116 -3.29 -1.57 -10.54
CA ALA A 116 -1.87 -1.92 -10.60
C ALA A 116 -1.02 -0.79 -11.21
N THR A 117 -1.45 -0.22 -12.33
CA THR A 117 -0.72 0.87 -12.99
C THR A 117 -0.62 2.12 -12.11
N LEU A 118 -1.71 2.51 -11.47
CA LEU A 118 -1.74 3.66 -10.57
C LEU A 118 -0.93 3.40 -9.30
N SER A 119 -1.02 2.21 -8.73
CA SER A 119 -0.21 1.82 -7.57
C SER A 119 1.29 1.94 -7.87
N VAL A 120 1.71 1.40 -9.00
CA VAL A 120 3.11 1.51 -9.45
C VAL A 120 3.52 2.95 -9.68
N LYS A 121 2.69 3.76 -10.33
CA LYS A 121 2.94 5.20 -10.51
C LYS A 121 3.20 5.90 -9.18
N GLY A 122 2.38 5.60 -8.18
CA GLY A 122 2.58 6.09 -6.81
C GLY A 122 3.90 5.60 -6.21
N ILE A 123 4.17 4.29 -6.27
CA ILE A 123 5.42 3.69 -5.77
C ILE A 123 6.64 4.40 -6.37
N LEU A 124 6.71 4.48 -7.70
CA LEU A 124 7.83 5.14 -8.39
C LEU A 124 7.99 6.62 -7.98
N SER A 125 6.90 7.30 -7.70
CA SER A 125 6.94 8.70 -7.25
C SER A 125 7.57 8.87 -5.87
N GLY A 126 7.52 7.85 -5.04
CA GLY A 126 8.12 7.80 -3.70
C GLY A 126 9.59 7.40 -3.68
N LEU A 127 10.13 6.90 -4.81
CA LEU A 127 11.53 6.47 -4.92
C LEU A 127 12.46 7.64 -5.28
N THR A 128 13.70 7.54 -4.83
CA THR A 128 14.77 8.48 -5.19
C THR A 128 15.14 8.35 -6.67
N ASN A 129 15.27 7.11 -7.16
CA ASN A 129 15.52 6.82 -8.57
C ASN A 129 14.22 6.39 -9.26
N LYS A 130 13.59 7.32 -9.97
CA LYS A 130 12.33 7.05 -10.67
C LYS A 130 12.49 6.21 -11.93
N ASP A 131 13.70 6.11 -12.48
CA ASP A 131 14.02 5.30 -13.66
C ASP A 131 14.43 3.86 -13.28
N ALA A 132 14.42 3.54 -11.99
CA ALA A 132 14.73 2.19 -11.52
C ALA A 132 13.79 1.15 -12.13
N LYS A 133 14.33 0.01 -12.52
CA LYS A 133 13.56 -1.21 -12.72
C LYS A 133 13.21 -1.75 -11.34
N VAL A 134 11.95 -2.05 -11.10
CA VAL A 134 11.44 -2.34 -9.75
C VAL A 134 10.71 -3.67 -9.74
N LEU A 135 10.98 -4.48 -8.74
CA LEU A 135 10.06 -5.50 -8.24
C LEU A 135 9.40 -4.95 -6.98
N ALA A 136 8.16 -4.49 -7.12
CA ALA A 136 7.38 -4.04 -5.98
C ALA A 136 6.55 -5.19 -5.40
N PHE A 137 6.38 -5.20 -4.08
CA PHE A 137 5.39 -6.04 -3.42
C PHE A 137 4.55 -5.22 -2.44
N ASP A 138 3.24 -5.49 -2.46
CA ASP A 138 2.24 -4.96 -1.54
C ASP A 138 1.84 -6.07 -0.58
N LEU A 139 2.23 -5.97 0.70
CA LEU A 139 1.94 -6.98 1.71
C LEU A 139 0.71 -6.59 2.52
N GLY A 140 -0.43 -7.12 2.10
CA GLY A 140 -1.71 -6.94 2.75
C GLY A 140 -1.99 -7.91 3.91
N GLY A 141 -3.21 -7.86 4.43
CA GLY A 141 -3.68 -8.80 5.45
C GLY A 141 -3.94 -10.20 4.91
N SER A 142 -4.49 -10.33 3.72
CA SER A 142 -4.91 -11.61 3.14
C SER A 142 -4.01 -12.12 2.04
N SER A 143 -3.35 -11.23 1.31
CA SER A 143 -2.54 -11.53 0.13
C SER A 143 -1.29 -10.67 0.06
N THR A 144 -0.38 -11.08 -0.81
CA THR A 144 0.77 -10.30 -1.23
C THR A 144 0.75 -10.21 -2.75
N GLU A 145 0.73 -9.00 -3.26
CA GLU A 145 0.77 -8.69 -4.68
C GLU A 145 2.20 -8.37 -5.10
N PHE A 146 2.65 -8.91 -6.24
CA PHE A 146 3.96 -8.62 -6.82
C PHE A 146 3.80 -7.97 -8.18
N THR A 147 4.61 -6.96 -8.46
CA THR A 147 4.56 -6.21 -9.73
C THR A 147 5.97 -5.89 -10.19
N VAL A 148 6.29 -6.26 -11.44
CA VAL A 148 7.54 -5.88 -12.11
C VAL A 148 7.31 -4.69 -13.02
N VAL A 149 8.16 -3.69 -12.88
CA VAL A 149 8.16 -2.47 -13.68
C VAL A 149 9.56 -2.21 -14.23
N ALA A 150 9.62 -1.88 -15.50
CA ALA A 150 10.87 -1.46 -16.14
C ALA A 150 10.59 -0.23 -17.03
N PRO A 151 10.79 0.98 -16.51
CA PRO A 151 10.69 2.18 -17.32
C PRO A 151 11.62 2.11 -18.56
N PRO A 152 11.24 2.68 -19.71
CA PRO A 152 10.11 3.60 -19.92
C PRO A 152 8.77 2.92 -20.31
N GLN A 153 8.59 1.65 -20.08
CA GLN A 153 7.33 0.96 -20.39
C GLN A 153 6.14 1.65 -19.71
N PRO A 154 5.00 1.82 -20.43
CA PRO A 154 3.86 2.60 -19.93
C PRO A 154 2.99 1.86 -18.90
N ALA A 155 3.26 0.56 -18.69
CA ALA A 155 2.51 -0.31 -17.80
C ALA A 155 3.42 -1.33 -17.13
N PRO A 156 2.96 -1.96 -16.03
CA PRO A 156 3.67 -3.08 -15.44
C PRO A 156 3.92 -4.21 -16.45
N LEU A 157 5.12 -4.80 -16.41
CA LEU A 157 5.49 -5.94 -17.25
C LEU A 157 4.84 -7.24 -16.77
N TRP A 158 4.61 -7.32 -15.47
CA TRP A 158 4.05 -8.50 -14.84
C TRP A 158 3.45 -8.16 -13.49
N THR A 159 2.35 -8.79 -13.16
CA THR A 159 1.71 -8.74 -11.85
C THR A 159 1.21 -10.12 -11.46
N THR A 160 1.26 -10.44 -10.17
CA THR A 160 0.63 -11.64 -9.61
C THR A 160 0.19 -11.37 -8.18
N SER A 161 -0.74 -12.17 -7.69
CA SER A 161 -1.19 -12.15 -6.29
C SER A 161 -1.07 -13.54 -5.70
N VAL A 162 -0.54 -13.61 -4.48
CA VAL A 162 -0.40 -14.84 -3.71
C VAL A 162 -1.26 -14.71 -2.47
N PHE A 163 -2.07 -15.72 -2.16
CA PHE A 163 -2.92 -15.73 -0.95
C PHE A 163 -2.08 -16.04 0.29
N VAL A 164 -1.14 -15.16 0.57
CA VAL A 164 -0.28 -15.12 1.75
C VAL A 164 -0.23 -13.68 2.23
N GLY A 165 -0.82 -13.40 3.37
CA GLY A 165 -0.85 -12.09 3.99
C GLY A 165 -0.67 -12.17 5.50
N ALA A 166 -0.41 -11.04 6.14
CA ALA A 166 -0.09 -11.00 7.57
C ALA A 166 -1.20 -11.59 8.44
N THR A 167 -2.47 -11.29 8.14
CA THR A 167 -3.63 -11.81 8.90
C THR A 167 -3.83 -13.30 8.64
N THR A 168 -3.80 -13.74 7.37
CA THR A 168 -4.05 -15.15 7.03
C THR A 168 -2.99 -16.08 7.62
N VAL A 169 -1.73 -15.68 7.64
CA VAL A 169 -0.64 -16.45 8.25
C VAL A 169 -0.78 -16.48 9.78
N THR A 170 -1.11 -15.34 10.40
CA THR A 170 -1.36 -15.27 11.86
C THR A 170 -2.50 -16.20 12.26
N GLU A 171 -3.65 -16.10 11.61
CA GLU A 171 -4.83 -16.91 11.93
C GLU A 171 -4.64 -18.41 11.70
N ALA A 172 -3.80 -18.78 10.73
CA ALA A 172 -3.54 -20.17 10.43
C ALA A 172 -2.50 -20.82 11.37
N TYR A 173 -1.45 -20.07 11.72
CA TYR A 173 -0.26 -20.66 12.34
C TYR A 173 0.17 -20.04 13.68
N LEU A 174 -0.10 -18.75 13.94
CA LEU A 174 0.46 -18.00 15.09
C LEU A 174 -0.62 -17.60 16.10
N ARG A 175 -1.44 -18.59 16.52
CA ARG A 175 -2.58 -18.36 17.43
C ARG A 175 -2.18 -18.32 18.91
N ALA A 176 -1.07 -18.96 19.26
CA ALA A 176 -0.56 -18.96 20.63
C ALA A 176 0.11 -17.60 20.94
N ASP A 177 0.09 -17.18 22.20
CA ASP A 177 0.67 -15.92 22.66
C ASP A 177 1.58 -16.12 23.89
N PRO A 178 2.90 -16.08 23.75
CA PRO A 178 3.65 -16.04 22.48
C PRO A 178 3.56 -17.35 21.69
N PRO A 179 3.83 -17.31 20.36
CA PRO A 179 3.77 -18.51 19.52
C PRO A 179 4.90 -19.49 19.86
N ALA A 180 4.64 -20.79 19.73
CA ALA A 180 5.67 -21.81 19.92
C ALA A 180 6.68 -21.82 18.75
N PRO A 181 7.93 -22.26 18.96
CA PRO A 181 8.91 -22.40 17.88
C PRO A 181 8.42 -23.25 16.70
N SER A 182 7.66 -24.32 16.98
CA SER A 182 7.05 -25.16 15.94
C SER A 182 6.03 -24.41 15.07
N ASP A 183 5.32 -23.44 15.65
CA ASP A 183 4.33 -22.64 14.93
C ASP A 183 5.04 -21.67 13.97
N LEU A 184 6.15 -21.07 14.41
CA LEU A 184 7.01 -20.23 13.57
C LEU A 184 7.60 -21.01 12.40
N GLU A 185 8.10 -22.23 12.66
CA GLU A 185 8.62 -23.10 11.60
C GLU A 185 7.53 -23.48 10.58
N ALA A 186 6.31 -23.78 11.07
CA ALA A 186 5.18 -24.12 10.22
C ALA A 186 4.75 -22.93 9.36
N ALA A 187 4.65 -21.72 9.96
CA ALA A 187 4.35 -20.46 9.26
C ALA A 187 5.39 -20.17 8.17
N THR A 188 6.68 -20.22 8.52
CA THR A 188 7.80 -19.98 7.60
C THR A 188 7.77 -20.95 6.42
N ARG A 189 7.58 -22.23 6.70
CA ARG A 189 7.48 -23.27 5.66
C ARG A 189 6.30 -23.04 4.73
N HIS A 190 5.13 -22.68 5.28
CA HIS A 190 3.94 -22.38 4.48
C HIS A 190 4.19 -21.18 3.55
N VAL A 191 4.71 -20.07 4.08
CA VAL A 191 5.03 -18.87 3.30
C VAL A 191 6.00 -19.19 2.17
N ARG A 192 7.10 -19.88 2.48
CA ARG A 192 8.11 -20.29 1.48
C ARG A 192 7.51 -21.11 0.35
N LEU A 193 6.70 -22.13 0.67
CA LEU A 193 6.07 -22.99 -0.33
C LEU A 193 5.05 -22.23 -1.19
N ALA A 194 4.28 -21.32 -0.59
CA ALA A 194 3.29 -20.54 -1.30
C ALA A 194 3.93 -19.51 -2.26
N LEU A 195 5.10 -18.97 -1.92
CA LEU A 195 5.83 -18.02 -2.76
C LEU A 195 6.63 -18.70 -3.88
N GLN A 196 6.94 -19.98 -3.78
CA GLN A 196 7.79 -20.69 -4.76
C GLN A 196 7.30 -20.57 -6.21
N PRO A 197 6.00 -20.75 -6.54
CA PRO A 197 5.51 -20.56 -7.91
C PRO A 197 5.74 -19.15 -8.46
N THR A 198 5.66 -18.15 -7.59
CA THR A 198 5.92 -16.74 -7.93
C THR A 198 7.38 -16.53 -8.36
N TRP A 199 8.32 -17.13 -7.63
CA TRP A 199 9.75 -17.04 -7.99
C TRP A 199 10.06 -17.73 -9.30
N MET A 200 9.42 -18.85 -9.59
CA MET A 200 9.56 -19.55 -10.87
C MET A 200 9.02 -18.69 -12.02
N ALA A 201 7.82 -18.12 -11.88
CA ALA A 201 7.21 -17.25 -12.88
C ALA A 201 8.04 -15.97 -13.10
N LEU A 202 8.55 -15.38 -12.03
CA LEU A 202 9.44 -14.21 -12.10
C LEU A 202 10.73 -14.54 -12.86
N ALA A 203 11.39 -15.65 -12.54
CA ALA A 203 12.60 -16.09 -13.23
C ALA A 203 12.36 -16.32 -14.74
N ASP A 204 11.20 -16.89 -15.09
CA ASP A 204 10.80 -17.06 -16.50
C ASP A 204 10.58 -15.74 -17.22
N LEU A 205 9.94 -14.77 -16.55
CA LEU A 205 9.80 -13.41 -17.08
C LEU A 205 11.16 -12.77 -17.33
N LEU A 206 12.01 -12.73 -16.30
CA LEU A 206 13.30 -12.03 -16.35
C LEU A 206 14.20 -12.58 -17.46
N ARG A 207 14.24 -13.91 -17.63
CA ARG A 207 14.97 -14.52 -18.76
C ARG A 207 14.43 -14.06 -20.13
N ARG A 208 13.12 -13.86 -20.29
CA ARG A 208 12.51 -13.41 -21.57
C ARG A 208 12.82 -11.96 -21.89
N ILE A 209 13.07 -11.13 -20.89
CA ILE A 209 13.34 -9.70 -21.07
C ILE A 209 14.81 -9.34 -20.83
N ASP A 210 15.69 -10.36 -20.74
CA ASP A 210 17.14 -10.22 -20.57
C ASP A 210 17.49 -9.37 -19.33
N LEU A 211 16.88 -9.69 -18.19
CA LEU A 211 17.15 -9.10 -16.89
C LEU A 211 17.50 -10.17 -15.87
N GLU A 212 18.34 -9.79 -14.90
CA GLU A 212 18.61 -10.58 -13.71
C GLU A 212 17.81 -10.03 -12.51
N PRO A 213 17.53 -10.86 -11.48
CA PRO A 213 16.88 -10.37 -10.26
C PRO A 213 17.62 -9.19 -9.60
N THR A 214 18.93 -9.13 -9.73
CA THR A 214 19.79 -8.05 -9.20
C THR A 214 19.63 -6.72 -9.94
N ASP A 215 19.09 -6.73 -11.15
CA ASP A 215 18.80 -5.50 -11.92
C ASP A 215 17.57 -4.77 -11.41
N LEU A 216 16.75 -5.44 -10.58
CA LEU A 216 15.54 -4.86 -10.02
C LEU A 216 15.79 -4.33 -8.61
N GLU A 217 15.35 -3.12 -8.33
CA GLU A 217 15.23 -2.62 -6.97
C GLU A 217 14.02 -3.33 -6.31
N LEU A 218 14.23 -3.95 -5.15
CA LEU A 218 13.14 -4.58 -4.40
C LEU A 218 12.46 -3.52 -3.52
N VAL A 219 11.18 -3.29 -3.78
CA VAL A 219 10.40 -2.26 -3.08
C VAL A 219 9.22 -2.89 -2.37
N GLY A 220 9.14 -2.68 -1.05
CA GLY A 220 7.99 -3.10 -0.25
C GLY A 220 7.07 -1.93 0.09
N THR A 221 5.76 -2.17 0.03
CA THR A 221 4.73 -1.19 0.39
C THR A 221 3.62 -1.81 1.22
N ALA A 222 2.59 -1.05 1.51
CA ALA A 222 1.46 -1.35 2.36
C ALA A 222 1.76 -1.40 3.86
N GLY A 223 0.68 -1.51 4.62
CA GLY A 223 0.69 -1.25 6.05
C GLY A 223 1.63 -2.12 6.88
N THR A 224 1.88 -3.36 6.49
CA THR A 224 2.81 -4.24 7.20
C THR A 224 4.26 -3.76 7.03
N VAL A 225 4.66 -3.51 5.79
CA VAL A 225 6.04 -3.11 5.47
C VAL A 225 6.33 -1.70 6.00
N THR A 226 5.38 -0.78 5.86
CA THR A 226 5.51 0.58 6.39
C THR A 226 5.53 0.62 7.91
N THR A 227 4.84 -0.30 8.59
CA THR A 227 4.93 -0.47 10.05
C THR A 227 6.32 -0.97 10.45
N LEU A 228 6.90 -1.95 9.76
CA LEU A 228 8.27 -2.38 10.02
C LEU A 228 9.27 -1.22 9.85
N ALA A 229 9.12 -0.38 8.82
CA ALA A 229 9.97 0.80 8.65
C ALA A 229 9.75 1.84 9.76
N ALA A 230 8.51 2.05 10.22
CA ALA A 230 8.23 2.91 11.36
C ALA A 230 8.84 2.39 12.67
N MET A 231 8.83 1.07 12.88
CA MET A 231 9.51 0.41 14.01
C MET A 231 11.03 0.56 13.92
N TYR A 232 11.61 0.38 12.73
CA TYR A 232 13.04 0.61 12.49
C TYR A 232 13.45 2.04 12.84
N LEU A 233 12.65 3.03 12.43
CA LEU A 233 12.86 4.45 12.71
C LEU A 233 12.39 4.87 14.12
N ARG A 234 11.82 3.95 14.89
CA ARG A 234 11.28 4.18 16.25
C ARG A 234 10.35 5.39 16.30
N MET A 235 9.41 5.49 15.36
CA MET A 235 8.53 6.63 15.23
C MET A 235 7.47 6.66 16.34
N ALA A 236 7.48 7.70 17.18
CA ALA A 236 6.38 7.95 18.13
C ALA A 236 5.12 8.46 17.42
N VAL A 237 5.28 9.20 16.32
CA VAL A 237 4.22 9.68 15.46
C VAL A 237 4.57 9.28 14.04
N TYR A 238 3.64 8.63 13.36
CA TYR A 238 3.84 8.16 12.00
C TYR A 238 4.02 9.33 11.00
N GLN A 239 5.09 9.28 10.22
CA GLN A 239 5.47 10.31 9.24
C GLN A 239 5.78 9.65 7.90
N PRO A 240 4.81 9.58 6.97
CA PRO A 240 4.95 8.86 5.69
C PRO A 240 6.18 9.24 4.88
N TYR A 241 6.53 10.53 4.86
CA TYR A 241 7.68 11.04 4.11
C TYR A 241 9.04 10.51 4.60
N ARG A 242 9.13 10.02 5.84
CA ARG A 242 10.34 9.38 6.39
C ARG A 242 10.40 7.90 6.05
N ILE A 243 9.30 7.31 5.65
CA ILE A 243 9.20 5.91 5.23
C ILE A 243 9.70 5.75 3.79
N ASN A 244 9.37 6.71 2.91
CA ASN A 244 9.72 6.66 1.50
C ASN A 244 11.24 6.66 1.31
N GLY A 245 11.76 5.61 0.66
CA GLY A 245 13.19 5.42 0.44
C GLY A 245 13.96 4.82 1.63
N GLN A 246 13.26 4.46 2.74
CA GLN A 246 13.90 3.77 3.86
C GLN A 246 14.34 2.37 3.45
N VAL A 247 15.61 2.05 3.71
CA VAL A 247 16.13 0.70 3.47
C VAL A 247 16.04 -0.11 4.76
N LEU A 248 15.45 -1.31 4.65
CA LEU A 248 15.44 -2.31 5.72
C LEU A 248 16.34 -3.47 5.34
N SER A 249 17.29 -3.82 6.23
CA SER A 249 18.13 -5.00 6.04
C SER A 249 17.45 -6.27 6.51
N GLY A 250 17.71 -7.38 5.82
CA GLY A 250 17.24 -8.71 6.22
C GLY A 250 17.74 -9.13 7.61
N SER A 251 18.96 -8.72 8.00
CA SER A 251 19.47 -8.97 9.35
C SER A 251 18.61 -8.31 10.43
N TRP A 252 18.25 -7.03 10.25
CA TRP A 252 17.36 -6.34 11.18
C TRP A 252 15.97 -7.00 11.23
N ILE A 253 15.43 -7.42 10.08
CA ILE A 253 14.14 -8.12 10.02
C ILE A 253 14.22 -9.44 10.80
N GLY A 254 15.33 -10.19 10.66
CA GLY A 254 15.58 -11.41 11.45
C GLY A 254 15.58 -11.15 12.95
N ASP A 255 16.33 -10.13 13.41
CA ASP A 255 16.37 -9.71 14.82
C ASP A 255 14.97 -9.34 15.35
N VAL A 256 14.18 -8.63 14.56
CA VAL A 256 12.79 -8.25 14.91
C VAL A 256 11.89 -9.47 15.02
N ILE A 257 12.01 -10.45 14.12
CA ILE A 257 11.25 -11.71 14.20
C ILE A 257 11.54 -12.43 15.52
N GLU A 258 12.81 -12.58 15.90
CA GLU A 258 13.21 -13.24 17.14
C GLU A 258 12.65 -12.52 18.37
N GLN A 259 12.76 -11.17 18.41
CA GLN A 259 12.24 -10.39 19.51
C GLN A 259 10.72 -10.44 19.62
N LEU A 260 9.98 -10.28 18.49
CA LEU A 260 8.53 -10.34 18.48
C LEU A 260 8.01 -11.74 18.84
N ALA A 261 8.72 -12.81 18.41
CA ALA A 261 8.35 -14.18 18.71
C ALA A 261 8.48 -14.52 20.20
N ALA A 262 9.41 -13.88 20.91
CA ALA A 262 9.62 -14.07 22.34
C ALA A 262 8.64 -13.27 23.22
N GLN A 263 7.86 -12.36 22.64
CA GLN A 263 6.98 -11.42 23.36
C GLN A 263 5.51 -11.77 23.18
N SER A 264 4.74 -11.55 24.25
CA SER A 264 3.28 -11.58 24.21
C SER A 264 2.73 -10.36 23.44
N LEU A 265 1.48 -10.43 23.01
CA LEU A 265 0.80 -9.32 22.32
C LEU A 265 0.83 -8.04 23.14
N SER A 266 0.65 -8.14 24.45
CA SER A 266 0.68 -6.98 25.35
C SER A 266 2.06 -6.31 25.43
N GLU A 267 3.14 -7.09 25.38
CA GLU A 267 4.52 -6.57 25.37
C GLU A 267 4.85 -5.90 24.04
N ARG A 268 4.35 -6.47 22.92
CA ARG A 268 4.54 -5.88 21.58
C ARG A 268 3.92 -4.48 21.48
N CYS A 269 2.84 -4.18 22.18
CA CYS A 269 2.22 -2.84 22.20
C CYS A 269 3.19 -1.72 22.65
N SER A 270 4.31 -2.05 23.30
CA SER A 270 5.32 -1.08 23.74
C SER A 270 6.31 -0.66 22.63
N TRP A 271 6.30 -1.33 21.47
CA TRP A 271 7.24 -1.00 20.41
C TRP A 271 6.91 0.35 19.77
N LEU A 272 7.89 1.24 19.77
CA LEU A 272 7.77 2.51 19.02
C LEU A 272 7.70 2.23 17.51
N GLY A 273 6.73 2.83 16.87
CA GLY A 273 6.48 2.66 15.44
C GLY A 273 5.54 1.51 15.11
N LEU A 274 5.23 0.61 16.03
CA LEU A 274 4.19 -0.39 15.83
C LEU A 274 2.82 0.28 15.85
N GLU A 275 2.12 0.19 14.73
CA GLU A 275 0.79 0.75 14.61
C GLU A 275 -0.21 -0.02 15.46
N LYS A 276 -0.98 0.69 16.29
CA LYS A 276 -1.99 0.09 17.17
C LYS A 276 -3.00 -0.75 16.36
N GLY A 277 -3.24 -1.98 16.80
CA GLY A 277 -4.11 -2.94 16.14
C GLY A 277 -3.38 -3.78 15.07
N ARG A 278 -2.03 -3.79 15.09
CA ARG A 278 -1.18 -4.67 14.29
C ARG A 278 -0.28 -5.59 15.11
N GLU A 279 -0.43 -5.54 16.42
CA GLU A 279 0.39 -6.29 17.37
C GLU A 279 0.34 -7.80 17.13
N ASP A 280 -0.81 -8.27 16.68
CA ASP A 280 -1.08 -9.67 16.37
C ASP A 280 -0.50 -10.12 15.02
N ILE A 281 -0.51 -9.26 14.00
CA ILE A 281 -0.15 -9.63 12.62
C ILE A 281 1.28 -9.26 12.22
N ILE A 282 1.95 -8.36 12.97
CA ILE A 282 3.27 -7.85 12.57
C ILE A 282 4.35 -8.92 12.50
N LEU A 283 4.30 -9.93 13.38
CA LEU A 283 5.22 -11.06 13.37
C LEU A 283 5.09 -11.87 12.08
N ALA A 284 3.86 -12.22 11.70
CA ALA A 284 3.60 -12.90 10.42
C ALA A 284 4.07 -12.05 9.24
N GLY A 285 3.83 -10.74 9.29
CA GLY A 285 4.29 -9.82 8.28
C GLY A 285 5.81 -9.79 8.13
N ALA A 286 6.54 -9.76 9.24
CA ALA A 286 8.00 -9.82 9.25
C ALA A 286 8.52 -11.15 8.67
N LEU A 287 7.90 -12.29 9.03
CA LEU A 287 8.22 -13.60 8.46
C LEU A 287 8.02 -13.63 6.94
N ILE A 288 6.92 -13.05 6.44
CA ILE A 288 6.65 -12.98 4.99
C ILE A 288 7.74 -12.14 4.29
N VAL A 289 8.08 -10.97 4.83
CA VAL A 289 9.15 -10.12 4.26
C VAL A 289 10.48 -10.85 4.25
N ASN A 290 10.82 -11.56 5.34
CA ASN A 290 12.04 -12.35 5.41
C ASN A 290 12.10 -13.46 4.35
N GLU A 291 11.00 -14.18 4.11
CA GLU A 291 10.91 -15.21 3.08
C GLU A 291 10.93 -14.63 1.65
N ILE A 292 10.42 -13.41 1.45
CA ILE A 292 10.56 -12.68 0.18
C ILE A 292 12.03 -12.37 -0.09
N LEU A 293 12.75 -11.81 0.89
CA LEU A 293 14.18 -11.54 0.78
C LEU A 293 14.98 -12.80 0.49
N ALA A 294 14.73 -13.87 1.26
CA ALA A 294 15.41 -15.15 1.09
C ALA A 294 15.14 -15.78 -0.29
N GLY A 295 13.89 -15.80 -0.73
CA GLY A 295 13.48 -16.36 -2.02
C GLY A 295 14.06 -15.64 -3.23
N LEU A 296 14.36 -14.35 -3.09
CA LEU A 296 14.97 -13.50 -4.11
C LEU A 296 16.49 -13.35 -3.95
N ASN A 297 17.09 -14.00 -2.94
CA ASN A 297 18.50 -13.85 -2.57
C ASN A 297 18.90 -12.38 -2.38
N ARG A 298 18.04 -11.60 -1.69
CA ARG A 298 18.26 -10.18 -1.39
C ARG A 298 18.62 -9.99 0.07
N THR A 299 19.47 -9.00 0.35
CA THR A 299 19.91 -8.62 1.70
C THR A 299 19.11 -7.47 2.30
N ASP A 300 18.38 -6.75 1.47
CA ASP A 300 17.63 -5.56 1.84
C ASP A 300 16.46 -5.29 0.90
N LEU A 301 15.60 -4.38 1.31
CA LEU A 301 14.51 -3.82 0.50
C LEU A 301 14.38 -2.33 0.77
N VAL A 302 13.90 -1.60 -0.23
CA VAL A 302 13.46 -0.21 -0.09
C VAL A 302 11.98 -0.20 0.31
N VAL A 303 11.61 0.67 1.24
CA VAL A 303 10.21 0.82 1.68
C VAL A 303 9.62 2.12 1.13
N THR A 304 8.37 2.06 0.70
CA THR A 304 7.60 3.25 0.36
C THR A 304 6.19 3.16 0.95
N ASP A 305 5.68 4.29 1.46
CA ASP A 305 4.26 4.44 1.82
C ASP A 305 3.43 4.93 0.62
N ALA A 306 4.10 5.41 -0.42
CA ALA A 306 3.44 5.81 -1.66
C ALA A 306 2.92 4.59 -2.43
N GLY A 307 1.72 4.73 -2.98
CA GLY A 307 1.03 3.65 -3.69
C GLY A 307 -0.16 4.18 -4.48
N LEU A 308 -1.29 3.47 -4.43
CA LEU A 308 -2.49 3.82 -5.20
C LEU A 308 -2.98 5.25 -4.97
N LEU A 309 -2.96 5.72 -3.73
CA LEU A 309 -3.45 7.06 -3.37
C LEU A 309 -2.64 8.17 -4.07
N GLU A 310 -1.31 8.06 -4.01
CA GLU A 310 -0.38 8.98 -4.68
C GLU A 310 -0.51 8.88 -6.20
N GLY A 311 -0.64 7.65 -6.73
CA GLY A 311 -0.87 7.40 -8.16
C GLY A 311 -2.17 8.04 -8.67
N LEU A 312 -3.26 7.93 -7.91
CA LEU A 312 -4.54 8.59 -8.21
C LEU A 312 -4.39 10.11 -8.28
N LEU A 313 -3.70 10.71 -7.29
CA LEU A 313 -3.50 12.15 -7.25
C LEU A 313 -2.62 12.63 -8.41
N LEU A 314 -1.53 11.93 -8.71
CA LEU A 314 -0.64 12.23 -9.83
C LEU A 314 -1.37 12.16 -11.18
N ASP A 315 -2.14 11.10 -11.42
CA ASP A 315 -2.93 10.93 -12.64
C ASP A 315 -3.98 12.03 -12.80
N ARG A 316 -4.62 12.41 -11.70
CA ARG A 316 -5.58 13.52 -11.68
C ARG A 316 -4.93 14.87 -11.95
N ALA A 317 -3.77 15.13 -11.35
CA ALA A 317 -3.02 16.37 -11.55
C ALA A 317 -2.54 16.49 -13.00
N GLU A 318 -1.98 15.42 -13.58
CA GLU A 318 -1.58 15.39 -14.99
C GLU A 318 -2.76 15.68 -15.92
N THR A 319 -3.89 14.99 -15.67
CA THR A 319 -5.11 15.20 -16.47
C THR A 319 -5.60 16.66 -16.39
N ALA A 320 -5.66 17.22 -15.20
CA ALA A 320 -6.16 18.58 -14.97
C ALA A 320 -5.23 19.66 -15.56
N MET A 321 -3.94 19.39 -15.64
CA MET A 321 -2.93 20.30 -16.19
C MET A 321 -2.64 20.06 -17.68
N GLY A 322 -3.32 19.11 -18.32
CA GLY A 322 -3.10 18.77 -19.73
C GLY A 322 -1.73 18.14 -20.00
N LEU A 323 -1.12 17.50 -18.99
CA LEU A 323 0.16 16.81 -19.11
C LEU A 323 -0.02 15.37 -19.62
N PRO A 324 1.01 14.77 -20.27
CA PRO A 324 0.97 13.38 -20.65
C PRO A 324 0.83 12.47 -19.41
N ARG A 325 -0.08 11.50 -19.49
CA ARG A 325 -0.25 10.47 -18.46
C ARG A 325 0.81 9.40 -18.66
N GLN A 326 1.84 9.43 -17.85
CA GLN A 326 2.98 8.52 -17.92
C GLN A 326 3.10 7.70 -16.63
N LEU A 327 3.76 6.56 -16.71
CA LEU A 327 4.06 5.75 -15.52
C LEU A 327 4.98 6.50 -14.56
N ILE A 328 6.03 7.11 -15.10
CA ILE A 328 6.89 8.04 -14.36
C ILE A 328 6.28 9.43 -14.45
N SER A 329 5.77 9.92 -13.35
CA SER A 329 5.19 11.25 -13.29
C SER A 329 6.25 12.34 -13.41
N GLN A 330 5.91 13.42 -14.12
CA GLN A 330 6.73 14.63 -14.15
C GLN A 330 6.69 15.40 -12.84
N PHE A 331 5.73 15.12 -11.98
CA PHE A 331 5.65 15.72 -10.65
C PHE A 331 6.72 15.17 -9.71
N SER A 332 7.15 16.01 -8.79
CA SER A 332 7.99 15.66 -7.64
C SER A 332 7.28 16.03 -6.34
N TRP A 333 7.55 15.25 -5.28
CA TRP A 333 7.01 15.54 -3.96
C TRP A 333 7.96 16.46 -3.18
N VAL A 334 7.39 17.50 -2.58
CA VAL A 334 8.08 18.35 -1.60
C VAL A 334 7.39 18.14 -0.26
N TRP A 335 7.95 17.26 0.53
CA TRP A 335 7.44 16.99 1.86
C TRP A 335 7.84 18.08 2.84
N PRO A 336 7.02 18.38 3.88
CA PRO A 336 7.40 19.31 4.92
C PRO A 336 8.73 18.86 5.55
N ALA A 337 9.62 19.81 5.82
CA ALA A 337 10.82 19.50 6.60
C ALA A 337 10.39 18.90 7.95
N ALA A 338 11.13 17.89 8.40
CA ALA A 338 10.90 17.31 9.72
C ALA A 338 11.07 18.44 10.77
N ALA A 339 9.99 18.73 11.50
CA ALA A 339 10.02 19.68 12.61
C ALA A 339 10.75 19.08 13.81
#